data_8c8614c99becc65095e708e2ab86e861
#
_entry.id   8c8614c99becc65095e708e2ab86e861
#
_cell.length_a   1.000
_cell.length_b   1.000
_cell.length_c   1.000
_cell.angle_alpha   90.00
_cell.angle_beta   90.00
_cell.angle_gamma   90.00
#
_symmetry.space_group_name_H-M   'P 1'
#
loop_
_entity.id
_entity.type
_entity.pdbx_description
1 polymer ?
#
loop_
_entity_poly.entity_id
_entity_poly.type
_entity_poly.pdbx_seq_one_letter_code
_entity_poly.pdbx_strand_id
1 'polypeptide(L)'
;MSFIIDKQTLNDLGIFSHKKEISVYALYNNARTRGGSQILEEMFYNPLDNYELIKRRSALIGYFQRTSQSFPFKAIWFDAAEFYLSDTDERTRIVSDPALGNSEKSALQRRLKKIIKTDTEFEQAERGIISLIEIINTLNEFTATMAQDKEITSVTTELDKIREIIDSEKFAPVIQAKGIENLSQDQAAFFDNLLRYENNEQVHYLLNYVYHIDVYISVATTAKENGYVKAEVLPAEDNVMELKGAYHPMLKKPVSNDLIISAENNIVFLTGANVAGKSTFMKTFGIAVFLAHVGFPVPAEAMRFSVRDGLFTTINLPDNLNRGYSHFYAEVRRLKRCAQSVNTWPNLVIIFDELFRGTNVKDAFDATVAVTEAFSHIKSSIFMISTHIIEAGEDLKKMCSNIEYIYLPTIMEGSVPRYTYKLEKGITADRHGMIIIRNEGILDILKK
;
A
#
# COMPACT_ATOMS: atom_id res chain seq x y z
N MET A 1 14.20 -10.62 -2.13
CA MET A 1 13.27 -10.73 -3.28
C MET A 1 12.20 -9.68 -3.05
N SER A 2 11.38 -9.31 -4.01
CA SER A 2 10.29 -8.36 -3.82
C SER A 2 8.96 -9.07 -3.99
N PHE A 3 7.93 -8.68 -3.25
CA PHE A 3 6.57 -9.23 -3.37
C PHE A 3 6.07 -9.10 -4.82
N ILE A 4 5.65 -10.22 -5.39
CA ILE A 4 5.26 -10.28 -6.80
C ILE A 4 3.79 -9.89 -6.96
N ILE A 5 3.56 -8.80 -7.69
CA ILE A 5 2.22 -8.34 -8.04
C ILE A 5 2.24 -7.78 -9.46
N ASP A 6 1.20 -8.02 -10.24
CA ASP A 6 1.12 -7.53 -11.60
C ASP A 6 0.05 -6.45 -11.78
N LYS A 7 0.12 -5.75 -12.92
CA LYS A 7 -0.81 -4.67 -13.27
C LYS A 7 -2.28 -5.11 -13.25
N GLN A 8 -2.56 -6.35 -13.67
CA GLN A 8 -3.92 -6.89 -13.63
C GLN A 8 -4.44 -6.95 -12.21
N THR A 9 -3.65 -7.46 -11.29
CA THR A 9 -4.00 -7.55 -9.87
C THR A 9 -4.20 -6.17 -9.24
N LEU A 10 -3.31 -5.21 -9.51
CA LEU A 10 -3.48 -3.83 -9.04
C LEU A 10 -4.80 -3.21 -9.54
N ASN A 11 -5.15 -3.47 -10.81
CA ASN A 11 -6.40 -2.99 -11.40
C ASN A 11 -7.63 -3.69 -10.81
N ASP A 12 -7.61 -5.02 -10.66
CA ASP A 12 -8.71 -5.80 -10.11
C ASP A 12 -9.07 -5.35 -8.69
N LEU A 13 -8.06 -5.06 -7.89
CA LEU A 13 -8.21 -4.63 -6.50
C LEU A 13 -8.47 -3.12 -6.36
N GLY A 14 -8.40 -2.34 -7.45
CA GLY A 14 -8.56 -0.90 -7.41
C GLY A 14 -7.50 -0.20 -6.54
N ILE A 15 -6.26 -0.71 -6.58
CA ILE A 15 -5.17 -0.16 -5.77
C ILE A 15 -4.88 1.28 -6.17
N PHE A 16 -4.75 1.55 -7.48
CA PHE A 16 -4.62 2.89 -8.03
C PHE A 16 -5.84 3.24 -8.88
N SER A 17 -6.29 4.48 -8.82
CA SER A 17 -7.44 4.94 -9.61
C SER A 17 -7.06 5.21 -11.07
N HIS A 18 -7.91 4.78 -12.00
CA HIS A 18 -7.78 5.12 -13.42
C HIS A 18 -8.77 6.21 -13.89
N LYS A 19 -9.79 6.56 -13.12
CA LYS A 19 -10.78 7.62 -13.42
C LYS A 19 -11.52 7.96 -12.13
N LYS A 20 -11.65 9.20 -11.73
CA LYS A 20 -12.56 9.79 -10.71
C LYS A 20 -13.08 8.91 -9.55
N GLU A 21 -12.70 7.62 -9.52
CA GLU A 21 -13.07 6.67 -8.47
C GLU A 21 -12.02 6.74 -7.35
N ILE A 22 -12.47 6.63 -6.12
CA ILE A 22 -11.57 6.55 -4.98
C ILE A 22 -10.81 5.23 -5.08
N SER A 23 -9.48 5.24 -4.91
CA SER A 23 -8.63 4.03 -4.90
C SER A 23 -8.18 3.69 -3.48
N VAL A 24 -7.67 2.46 -3.29
CA VAL A 24 -7.10 2.07 -2.00
C VAL A 24 -5.93 3.00 -1.63
N TYR A 25 -5.06 3.33 -2.60
CA TYR A 25 -3.99 4.31 -2.40
C TYR A 25 -4.52 5.67 -1.91
N ALA A 26 -5.56 6.19 -2.55
CA ALA A 26 -6.13 7.50 -2.20
C ALA A 26 -6.70 7.57 -0.78
N LEU A 27 -7.15 6.44 -0.20
CA LEU A 27 -7.60 6.37 1.20
C LEU A 27 -6.46 6.67 2.18
N TYR A 28 -5.22 6.27 1.85
CA TYR A 28 -4.06 6.41 2.72
C TYR A 28 -3.21 7.65 2.41
N ASN A 29 -3.39 8.28 1.22
CA ASN A 29 -2.57 9.40 0.81
C ASN A 29 -3.05 10.73 1.42
N ASN A 30 -2.77 10.88 2.70
CA ASN A 30 -2.95 12.11 3.47
C ASN A 30 -1.59 12.70 3.91
N ALA A 31 -0.50 12.34 3.22
CA ALA A 31 0.84 12.89 3.48
C ALA A 31 0.85 14.40 3.28
N ARG A 32 1.59 15.11 4.13
CA ARG A 32 1.67 16.57 4.13
C ARG A 32 2.78 17.12 3.24
N THR A 33 3.73 16.26 2.88
CA THR A 33 4.89 16.59 2.06
C THR A 33 4.82 15.88 0.70
N ARG A 34 5.47 16.45 -0.32
CA ARG A 34 5.62 15.79 -1.62
C ARG A 34 6.44 14.52 -1.51
N GLY A 35 7.57 14.58 -0.78
CA GLY A 35 8.43 13.41 -0.54
C GLY A 35 7.68 12.29 0.17
N GLY A 36 6.82 12.63 1.16
CA GLY A 36 5.95 11.64 1.81
C GLY A 36 4.97 10.98 0.84
N SER A 37 4.31 11.76 -0.03
CA SER A 37 3.40 11.21 -1.04
C SER A 37 4.13 10.29 -2.03
N GLN A 38 5.36 10.62 -2.44
CA GLN A 38 6.18 9.78 -3.32
C GLN A 38 6.58 8.47 -2.64
N ILE A 39 7.04 8.53 -1.40
CA ILE A 39 7.38 7.32 -0.61
C ILE A 39 6.15 6.43 -0.42
N LEU A 40 4.99 7.01 -0.13
CA LEU A 40 3.75 6.23 -0.03
C LEU A 40 3.43 5.50 -1.33
N GLU A 41 3.57 6.19 -2.46
CA GLU A 41 3.35 5.59 -3.78
C GLU A 41 4.35 4.46 -4.06
N GLU A 42 5.63 4.66 -3.74
CA GLU A 42 6.67 3.62 -3.84
C GLU A 42 6.37 2.41 -2.96
N MET A 43 5.86 2.61 -1.73
CA MET A 43 5.45 1.51 -0.84
C MET A 43 4.30 0.69 -1.42
N PHE A 44 3.36 1.34 -2.11
CA PHE A 44 2.25 0.65 -2.79
C PHE A 44 2.69 -0.11 -4.05
N TYR A 45 3.70 0.39 -4.78
CA TYR A 45 4.27 -0.35 -5.92
C TYR A 45 5.19 -1.50 -5.49
N ASN A 46 5.76 -1.41 -4.28
CA ASN A 46 6.72 -2.36 -3.76
C ASN A 46 6.31 -2.91 -2.39
N PRO A 47 5.23 -3.73 -2.32
CA PRO A 47 4.90 -4.46 -1.10
C PRO A 47 6.06 -5.35 -0.66
N LEU A 48 6.08 -5.73 0.61
CA LEU A 48 7.18 -6.46 1.22
C LEU A 48 6.90 -7.97 1.24
N ASP A 49 7.95 -8.75 1.03
CA ASP A 49 7.98 -10.22 1.18
C ASP A 49 8.91 -10.67 2.32
N ASN A 50 9.32 -9.75 3.18
CA ASN A 50 10.22 -10.01 4.29
C ASN A 50 9.54 -9.78 5.63
N TYR A 51 9.55 -10.81 6.47
CA TYR A 51 8.92 -10.82 7.79
C TYR A 51 9.38 -9.64 8.67
N GLU A 52 10.69 -9.42 8.78
CA GLU A 52 11.24 -8.38 9.66
C GLU A 52 10.90 -6.97 9.17
N LEU A 53 10.93 -6.74 7.85
CA LEU A 53 10.59 -5.44 7.27
C LEU A 53 9.11 -5.12 7.45
N ILE A 54 8.21 -6.11 7.25
CA ILE A 54 6.76 -5.95 7.48
C ILE A 54 6.51 -5.65 8.95
N LYS A 55 7.06 -6.47 9.85
CA LYS A 55 6.92 -6.34 11.30
C LYS A 55 7.36 -4.97 11.78
N ARG A 56 8.50 -4.50 11.31
CA ARG A 56 9.07 -3.20 11.65
C ARG A 56 8.19 -2.05 11.18
N ARG A 57 7.78 -2.03 9.90
CA ARG A 57 6.91 -0.98 9.36
C ARG A 57 5.57 -0.95 10.09
N SER A 58 4.96 -2.10 10.28
CA SER A 58 3.70 -2.25 11.00
C SER A 58 3.80 -1.82 12.47
N ALA A 59 4.95 -2.05 13.14
CA ALA A 59 5.19 -1.59 14.52
C ALA A 59 5.29 -0.06 14.59
N LEU A 60 6.02 0.58 13.65
CA LEU A 60 6.14 2.04 13.59
C LEU A 60 4.79 2.72 13.35
N ILE A 61 3.99 2.21 12.41
CA ILE A 61 2.64 2.73 12.16
C ILE A 61 1.75 2.52 13.39
N GLY A 62 1.82 1.34 14.03
CA GLY A 62 1.10 1.04 15.27
C GLY A 62 1.45 1.97 16.41
N TYR A 63 2.72 2.37 16.52
CA TYR A 63 3.16 3.39 17.50
C TYR A 63 2.43 4.72 17.28
N PHE A 64 2.43 5.24 16.04
CA PHE A 64 1.74 6.50 15.73
C PHE A 64 0.21 6.38 15.87
N GLN A 65 -0.38 5.23 15.57
CA GLN A 65 -1.80 4.99 15.79
C GLN A 65 -2.17 5.03 17.29
N ARG A 66 -1.32 4.46 18.17
CA ARG A 66 -1.50 4.45 19.63
C ARG A 66 -1.26 5.83 20.23
N THR A 67 -0.16 6.49 19.88
CA THR A 67 0.22 7.78 20.46
C THR A 67 -0.53 8.96 19.89
N SER A 68 -1.11 8.82 18.68
CA SER A 68 -1.79 9.90 17.95
C SER A 68 -0.93 11.15 17.79
N GLN A 69 0.37 10.98 17.64
CA GLN A 69 1.29 12.08 17.38
C GLN A 69 0.96 12.73 16.04
N SER A 70 0.92 14.06 16.02
CA SER A 70 0.79 14.83 14.79
C SER A 70 2.14 15.06 14.14
N PHE A 71 2.16 15.24 12.83
CA PHE A 71 3.35 15.62 12.08
C PHE A 71 3.77 17.05 12.44
N PRO A 72 4.94 17.28 13.07
CA PRO A 72 5.29 18.55 13.67
C PRO A 72 5.91 19.55 12.69
N PHE A 73 6.24 19.11 11.47
CA PHE A 73 6.96 19.91 10.48
C PHE A 73 6.01 20.76 9.64
N LYS A 74 6.47 21.93 9.20
CA LYS A 74 5.72 22.80 8.28
C LYS A 74 6.03 22.44 6.83
N ALA A 75 5.01 22.22 6.00
CA ALA A 75 5.18 21.83 4.59
C ALA A 75 6.08 22.82 3.80
N ILE A 76 5.96 24.12 4.07
CA ILE A 76 6.75 25.14 3.39
C ILE A 76 8.27 25.01 3.60
N TRP A 77 8.71 24.39 4.70
CA TRP A 77 10.14 24.14 4.92
C TRP A 77 10.72 23.15 3.92
N PHE A 78 9.93 22.13 3.53
CA PHE A 78 10.38 21.12 2.56
C PHE A 78 10.49 21.71 1.16
N ASP A 79 9.54 22.52 0.72
CA ASP A 79 9.62 23.17 -0.59
C ASP A 79 10.87 24.05 -0.71
N ALA A 80 11.20 24.81 0.34
CA ALA A 80 12.38 25.65 0.36
C ALA A 80 13.70 24.83 0.44
N ALA A 81 13.73 23.79 1.27
CA ALA A 81 14.88 22.93 1.44
C ALA A 81 15.18 22.11 0.18
N GLU A 82 14.14 21.51 -0.43
CA GLU A 82 14.27 20.73 -1.68
C GLU A 82 14.73 21.62 -2.84
N PHE A 83 14.17 22.81 -2.98
CA PHE A 83 14.60 23.77 -3.99
C PHE A 83 16.07 24.12 -3.83
N TYR A 84 16.51 24.46 -2.61
CA TYR A 84 17.89 24.78 -2.29
C TYR A 84 18.85 23.62 -2.56
N LEU A 85 18.49 22.40 -2.13
CA LEU A 85 19.33 21.20 -2.33
C LEU A 85 19.36 20.72 -3.78
N SER A 86 18.36 21.06 -4.60
CA SER A 86 18.32 20.72 -6.02
C SER A 86 19.34 21.48 -6.86
N ASP A 87 19.84 22.61 -6.36
CA ASP A 87 20.88 23.40 -7.01
C ASP A 87 22.27 22.80 -6.73
N THR A 88 22.79 22.11 -7.73
CA THR A 88 24.11 21.43 -7.70
C THR A 88 25.21 22.23 -8.40
N ASP A 89 24.94 23.45 -8.87
CA ASP A 89 25.92 24.27 -9.58
C ASP A 89 26.91 24.89 -8.58
N GLU A 90 28.18 24.51 -8.69
CA GLU A 90 29.24 25.07 -7.82
C GLU A 90 29.33 26.59 -7.86
N ARG A 91 28.86 27.24 -8.94
CA ARG A 91 28.83 28.70 -9.09
C ARG A 91 27.83 29.40 -8.16
N THR A 92 26.87 28.65 -7.64
CA THR A 92 25.86 29.14 -6.69
C THR A 92 26.33 28.98 -5.24
N ARG A 93 27.52 28.40 -5.01
CA ARG A 93 28.11 28.25 -3.66
C ARG A 93 28.23 29.63 -3.00
N ILE A 94 27.69 29.74 -1.81
CA ILE A 94 27.84 30.96 -1.01
C ILE A 94 29.23 30.99 -0.41
N VAL A 95 29.99 32.05 -0.72
CA VAL A 95 31.35 32.24 -0.20
C VAL A 95 31.38 33.42 0.74
N SER A 96 32.11 33.27 1.85
CA SER A 96 32.52 34.39 2.68
C SER A 96 33.49 35.26 1.87
N ASP A 97 33.24 36.55 1.75
CA ASP A 97 34.12 37.47 1.02
C ASP A 97 35.22 38.01 1.99
N PRO A 98 36.43 37.46 1.95
CA PRO A 98 37.54 37.93 2.82
C PRO A 98 37.99 39.32 2.46
N ALA A 99 37.56 39.90 1.32
CA ALA A 99 38.00 41.21 0.84
C ALA A 99 37.08 42.38 1.33
N LEU A 100 36.20 42.17 2.28
CA LEU A 100 35.30 43.17 2.84
C LEU A 100 35.99 44.12 3.86
N GLY A 101 37.28 43.91 4.11
CA GLY A 101 38.10 44.88 4.81
C GLY A 101 38.74 45.89 3.86
N ASN A 102 38.25 47.10 3.86
CA ASN A 102 38.92 48.32 3.38
C ASN A 102 39.24 48.48 1.88
N SER A 103 38.28 48.77 1.03
CA SER A 103 38.45 49.68 -0.10
C SER A 103 37.13 50.26 -0.60
N GLU A 104 37.10 51.63 -0.70
CA GLU A 104 35.94 52.40 -1.20
C GLU A 104 35.51 52.06 -2.64
N LYS A 105 36.40 51.49 -3.47
CA LYS A 105 36.11 51.05 -4.84
C LYS A 105 35.19 49.82 -4.91
N SER A 106 35.18 48.98 -3.88
CA SER A 106 34.32 47.79 -3.81
C SER A 106 32.84 48.14 -3.45
N ALA A 107 32.59 49.28 -2.80
CA ALA A 107 31.27 49.72 -2.41
C ALA A 107 30.42 50.12 -3.62
N LEU A 108 30.98 50.71 -4.66
CA LEU A 108 30.26 51.09 -5.88
C LEU A 108 29.99 49.89 -6.78
N GLN A 109 30.91 48.95 -6.88
CA GLN A 109 30.67 47.68 -7.59
C GLN A 109 29.67 46.79 -6.88
N ARG A 110 29.58 46.85 -5.55
CA ARG A 110 28.54 46.17 -4.75
C ARG A 110 27.15 46.80 -4.97
N ARG A 111 27.03 48.10 -5.02
CA ARG A 111 25.77 48.77 -5.33
C ARG A 111 25.27 48.44 -6.73
N LEU A 112 26.14 48.27 -7.71
CA LEU A 112 25.80 47.93 -9.08
C LEU A 112 25.51 46.41 -9.26
N LYS A 113 26.19 45.51 -8.54
CA LYS A 113 25.85 44.07 -8.50
C LYS A 113 24.59 43.76 -7.68
N LYS A 114 24.35 44.52 -6.59
CA LYS A 114 23.14 44.41 -5.78
C LYS A 114 21.83 44.79 -6.50
N ILE A 115 21.92 45.55 -7.60
CA ILE A 115 20.73 46.09 -8.28
C ILE A 115 20.13 45.15 -9.33
N ILE A 116 20.83 44.07 -9.77
CA ILE A 116 20.36 43.37 -10.99
C ILE A 116 20.04 41.87 -10.85
N LYS A 117 20.59 41.09 -9.89
CA LYS A 117 20.24 39.62 -9.82
C LYS A 117 20.52 38.90 -8.49
N THR A 118 21.20 39.46 -7.53
CA THR A 118 21.79 38.75 -6.39
C THR A 118 20.94 38.65 -5.14
N ASP A 119 19.95 39.51 -4.97
CA ASP A 119 19.15 39.48 -3.72
C ASP A 119 18.17 38.32 -3.69
N THR A 120 17.55 37.93 -4.82
CA THR A 120 16.58 36.85 -4.88
C THR A 120 17.22 35.45 -4.75
N GLU A 121 18.40 35.23 -5.33
CA GLU A 121 19.10 33.92 -5.25
C GLU A 121 19.66 33.70 -3.84
N PHE A 122 20.23 34.73 -3.22
CA PHE A 122 20.71 34.66 -1.85
C PHE A 122 19.54 34.45 -0.86
N GLU A 123 18.45 35.22 -0.99
CA GLU A 123 17.26 35.01 -0.15
C GLU A 123 16.65 33.61 -0.28
N GLN A 124 16.64 33.02 -1.48
CA GLN A 124 16.16 31.66 -1.70
C GLN A 124 17.07 30.63 -1.02
N ALA A 125 18.39 30.76 -1.16
CA ALA A 125 19.36 29.90 -0.50
C ALA A 125 19.29 30.04 1.03
N GLU A 126 19.20 31.27 1.54
CA GLU A 126 19.01 31.56 2.96
C GLU A 126 17.76 30.89 3.53
N ARG A 127 16.61 31.03 2.85
CA ARG A 127 15.37 30.36 3.24
C ARG A 127 15.52 28.85 3.25
N GLY A 128 16.22 28.27 2.27
CA GLY A 128 16.48 26.83 2.20
C GLY A 128 17.34 26.36 3.37
N ILE A 129 18.42 27.08 3.69
CA ILE A 129 19.31 26.78 4.83
C ILE A 129 18.55 26.86 6.16
N ILE A 130 17.80 27.96 6.39
CA ILE A 130 16.98 28.12 7.60
C ILE A 130 15.95 27.00 7.71
N SER A 131 15.31 26.64 6.60
CA SER A 131 14.33 25.53 6.59
C SER A 131 14.97 24.20 6.96
N LEU A 132 16.19 23.89 6.47
CA LEU A 132 16.93 22.68 6.86
C LEU A 132 17.28 22.71 8.36
N ILE A 133 17.74 23.86 8.88
CA ILE A 133 18.03 24.02 10.31
C ILE A 133 16.79 23.71 11.14
N GLU A 134 15.63 24.26 10.77
CA GLU A 134 14.36 24.03 11.47
C GLU A 134 13.87 22.58 11.34
N ILE A 135 14.00 21.96 10.16
CA ILE A 135 13.67 20.53 9.97
C ILE A 135 14.54 19.65 10.86
N ILE A 136 15.85 19.85 10.85
CA ILE A 136 16.79 19.03 11.63
C ILE A 136 16.55 19.21 13.13
N ASN A 137 16.31 20.42 13.61
CA ASN A 137 16.01 20.68 15.02
C ASN A 137 14.67 20.05 15.44
N THR A 138 13.64 20.18 14.61
CA THR A 138 12.33 19.55 14.87
C THR A 138 12.48 18.03 14.89
N LEU A 139 13.28 17.44 13.97
CA LEU A 139 13.56 16.01 13.95
C LEU A 139 14.31 15.57 15.21
N ASN A 140 15.28 16.35 15.69
CA ASN A 140 16.00 16.09 16.93
C ASN A 140 15.03 15.94 18.13
N GLU A 141 14.13 16.87 18.31
CA GLU A 141 13.14 16.82 19.39
C GLU A 141 12.16 15.65 19.24
N PHE A 142 11.70 15.44 18.01
CA PHE A 142 10.75 14.37 17.70
C PHE A 142 11.35 12.98 17.97
N THR A 143 12.58 12.75 17.51
CA THR A 143 13.28 11.47 17.69
C THR A 143 13.67 11.23 19.15
N ALA A 144 13.99 12.28 19.92
CA ALA A 144 14.22 12.17 21.36
C ALA A 144 12.98 11.68 22.12
N THR A 145 11.79 12.08 21.68
CA THR A 145 10.53 11.58 22.25
C THR A 145 10.29 10.11 21.86
N MET A 146 10.53 9.74 20.61
CA MET A 146 10.38 8.36 20.13
C MET A 146 11.34 7.40 20.84
N ALA A 147 12.57 7.82 21.14
CA ALA A 147 13.60 7.01 21.81
C ALA A 147 13.23 6.61 23.24
N GLN A 148 12.22 7.23 23.86
CA GLN A 148 11.71 6.86 25.17
C GLN A 148 10.76 5.64 25.12
N ASP A 149 10.24 5.27 23.95
CA ASP A 149 9.36 4.12 23.77
C ASP A 149 10.16 2.86 23.50
N LYS A 150 10.11 1.90 24.45
CA LYS A 150 10.87 0.64 24.37
C LYS A 150 10.44 -0.25 23.20
N GLU A 151 9.19 -0.19 22.79
CA GLU A 151 8.70 -0.99 21.65
C GLU A 151 9.37 -0.51 20.36
N ILE A 152 9.50 0.79 20.16
CA ILE A 152 10.14 1.38 18.97
C ILE A 152 11.64 1.08 18.96
N THR A 153 12.34 1.29 20.07
CA THR A 153 13.79 1.04 20.13
C THR A 153 14.15 -0.43 19.94
N SER A 154 13.22 -1.35 20.23
CA SER A 154 13.43 -2.78 20.00
C SER A 154 13.28 -3.24 18.55
N VAL A 155 12.60 -2.45 17.68
CA VAL A 155 12.28 -2.86 16.32
C VAL A 155 12.99 -2.04 15.25
N THR A 156 13.68 -0.95 15.58
CA THR A 156 14.35 -0.12 14.60
C THR A 156 15.73 0.37 15.04
N THR A 157 16.73 0.09 14.21
CA THR A 157 18.08 0.67 14.31
C THR A 157 18.22 1.98 13.54
N GLU A 158 17.18 2.40 12.80
CA GLU A 158 17.22 3.67 12.05
C GLU A 158 17.17 4.86 12.98
N LEU A 159 16.43 4.76 14.07
CA LEU A 159 16.39 5.81 15.07
C LEU A 159 17.78 6.06 15.65
N ASP A 160 18.54 5.01 15.91
CA ASP A 160 19.93 5.11 16.41
C ASP A 160 20.83 5.83 15.42
N LYS A 161 20.73 5.49 14.12
CA LYS A 161 21.49 6.16 13.06
C LYS A 161 21.12 7.63 12.90
N ILE A 162 19.82 7.96 13.00
CA ILE A 162 19.38 9.37 12.97
C ILE A 162 19.96 10.13 14.15
N ARG A 163 19.91 9.54 15.34
CA ARG A 163 20.51 10.15 16.54
C ARG A 163 22.02 10.31 16.41
N GLU A 164 22.73 9.28 15.93
CA GLU A 164 24.18 9.34 15.67
C GLU A 164 24.56 10.51 14.74
N ILE A 165 23.80 10.74 13.66
CA ILE A 165 24.05 11.86 12.75
C ILE A 165 23.80 13.19 13.47
N ILE A 166 22.64 13.35 14.10
CA ILE A 166 22.23 14.63 14.73
C ILE A 166 23.14 14.98 15.91
N ASP A 167 23.52 14.01 16.72
CA ASP A 167 24.34 14.20 17.91
C ASP A 167 25.86 14.35 17.60
N SER A 168 26.24 14.21 16.31
CA SER A 168 27.64 14.38 15.89
C SER A 168 28.13 15.83 16.04
N GLU A 169 29.43 15.99 16.26
CA GLU A 169 30.09 17.32 16.32
C GLU A 169 29.81 18.17 15.05
N LYS A 170 29.64 17.52 13.90
CA LYS A 170 29.38 18.18 12.63
C LYS A 170 28.01 18.88 12.61
N PHE A 171 27.00 18.31 13.26
CA PHE A 171 25.65 18.88 13.31
C PHE A 171 25.42 19.78 14.54
N ALA A 172 26.35 19.85 15.49
CA ALA A 172 26.25 20.74 16.67
C ALA A 172 25.95 22.20 16.31
N PRO A 173 26.59 22.83 15.26
CA PRO A 173 26.25 24.19 14.86
C PRO A 173 24.80 24.33 14.34
N VAL A 174 24.25 23.29 13.68
CA VAL A 174 22.86 23.26 13.18
C VAL A 174 21.87 23.25 14.36
N ILE A 175 22.19 22.44 15.38
CA ILE A 175 21.36 22.37 16.60
C ILE A 175 21.37 23.68 17.37
N GLN A 176 22.55 24.33 17.48
CA GLN A 176 22.70 25.64 18.15
C GLN A 176 21.99 26.79 17.41
N ALA A 177 21.79 26.67 16.09
CA ALA A 177 21.15 27.67 15.26
C ALA A 177 19.60 27.59 15.26
N LYS A 178 19.00 26.77 16.13
CA LYS A 178 17.53 26.66 16.25
C LYS A 178 16.88 28.02 16.43
N GLY A 179 15.83 28.28 15.65
CA GLY A 179 15.06 29.54 15.72
C GLY A 179 15.74 30.75 15.07
N ILE A 180 16.78 30.53 14.26
CA ILE A 180 17.42 31.62 13.52
C ILE A 180 16.47 32.12 12.43
N GLU A 181 16.22 33.43 12.39
CA GLU A 181 15.31 34.04 11.42
C GLU A 181 16.03 34.65 10.20
N ASN A 182 17.29 35.06 10.36
CA ASN A 182 18.10 35.63 9.29
C ASN A 182 19.54 35.20 9.45
N LEU A 183 20.25 35.04 8.34
CA LEU A 183 21.65 34.66 8.30
C LEU A 183 22.52 35.82 7.80
N SER A 184 23.61 36.13 8.48
CA SER A 184 24.64 36.95 7.85
C SER A 184 25.27 36.17 6.66
N GLN A 185 25.96 36.89 5.77
CA GLN A 185 26.61 36.28 4.61
C GLN A 185 27.62 35.20 5.05
N ASP A 186 28.38 35.45 6.13
CA ASP A 186 29.34 34.47 6.65
C ASP A 186 28.67 33.24 7.25
N GLN A 187 27.55 33.43 7.96
CA GLN A 187 26.74 32.33 8.48
C GLN A 187 26.11 31.52 7.34
N ALA A 188 25.56 32.20 6.32
CA ALA A 188 25.00 31.52 5.16
C ALA A 188 26.08 30.70 4.41
N ALA A 189 27.26 31.26 4.20
CA ALA A 189 28.41 30.54 3.58
C ALA A 189 28.83 29.34 4.41
N PHE A 190 28.89 29.47 5.73
CA PHE A 190 29.20 28.38 6.64
C PHE A 190 28.20 27.25 6.56
N PHE A 191 26.89 27.55 6.69
CA PHE A 191 25.84 26.53 6.64
C PHE A 191 25.66 25.93 5.24
N ASP A 192 25.85 26.73 4.18
CA ASP A 192 25.86 26.24 2.80
C ASP A 192 26.94 25.15 2.60
N ASN A 193 28.18 25.45 3.05
CA ASN A 193 29.27 24.50 2.99
C ASN A 193 28.98 23.23 3.83
N LEU A 194 28.49 23.41 5.04
CA LEU A 194 28.21 22.32 5.97
C LEU A 194 27.12 21.39 5.47
N LEU A 195 25.98 21.94 5.00
CA LEU A 195 24.77 21.18 4.68
C LEU A 195 24.77 20.65 3.24
N ARG A 196 25.16 21.48 2.25
CA ARG A 196 25.04 21.15 0.84
C ARG A 196 26.30 20.43 0.29
N TYR A 197 27.48 20.68 0.86
CA TYR A 197 28.74 20.11 0.35
C TYR A 197 29.34 19.06 1.27
N GLU A 198 29.59 19.36 2.55
CA GLU A 198 30.26 18.44 3.44
C GLU A 198 29.42 17.29 3.94
N ASN A 199 28.12 17.51 4.20
CA ASN A 199 27.21 16.52 4.78
C ASN A 199 25.93 16.34 3.93
N ASN A 200 26.01 16.51 2.62
CA ASN A 200 24.87 16.38 1.70
C ASN A 200 24.12 15.04 1.84
N GLU A 201 24.85 13.94 1.87
CA GLU A 201 24.29 12.60 2.01
C GLU A 201 23.52 12.42 3.33
N GLN A 202 24.07 12.93 4.43
CA GLN A 202 23.43 12.88 5.75
C GLN A 202 22.17 13.74 5.77
N VAL A 203 22.21 14.94 5.18
CA VAL A 203 21.03 15.81 5.07
C VAL A 203 19.91 15.12 4.28
N HIS A 204 20.23 14.54 3.13
CA HIS A 204 19.24 13.78 2.36
C HIS A 204 18.70 12.56 3.12
N TYR A 205 19.56 11.87 3.89
CA TYR A 205 19.14 10.75 4.73
C TYR A 205 18.16 11.19 5.83
N LEU A 206 18.44 12.32 6.50
CA LEU A 206 17.53 12.90 7.50
C LEU A 206 16.19 13.32 6.88
N LEU A 207 16.20 14.00 5.73
CA LEU A 207 14.97 14.38 5.02
C LEU A 207 14.13 13.16 4.61
N ASN A 208 14.78 12.13 4.05
CA ASN A 208 14.11 10.89 3.69
C ASN A 208 13.44 10.23 4.90
N TYR A 209 14.11 10.23 6.06
CA TYR A 209 13.51 9.71 7.29
C TYR A 209 12.28 10.52 7.71
N VAL A 210 12.31 11.85 7.59
CA VAL A 210 11.13 12.70 7.86
C VAL A 210 9.97 12.38 6.91
N TYR A 211 10.24 12.12 5.63
CA TYR A 211 9.20 11.71 4.69
C TYR A 211 8.57 10.36 5.05
N HIS A 212 9.34 9.42 5.56
CA HIS A 212 8.80 8.16 6.09
C HIS A 212 7.92 8.39 7.34
N ILE A 213 8.32 9.28 8.24
CA ILE A 213 7.50 9.69 9.39
C ILE A 213 6.17 10.28 8.93
N ASP A 214 6.18 11.16 7.93
CA ASP A 214 4.96 11.74 7.34
C ASP A 214 4.00 10.65 6.85
N VAL A 215 4.52 9.67 6.10
CA VAL A 215 3.73 8.50 5.65
C VAL A 215 3.17 7.72 6.83
N TYR A 216 4.00 7.38 7.82
CA TYR A 216 3.55 6.55 8.95
C TYR A 216 2.49 7.24 9.79
N ILE A 217 2.60 8.55 10.01
CA ILE A 217 1.59 9.34 10.71
C ILE A 217 0.30 9.45 9.87
N SER A 218 0.42 9.70 8.56
CA SER A 218 -0.71 9.73 7.64
C SER A 218 -1.51 8.43 7.66
N VAL A 219 -0.81 7.30 7.51
CA VAL A 219 -1.40 5.95 7.53
C VAL A 219 -2.03 5.63 8.88
N ALA A 220 -1.34 5.97 9.98
CA ALA A 220 -1.84 5.75 11.34
C ALA A 220 -3.11 6.56 11.62
N THR A 221 -3.17 7.80 11.14
CA THR A 221 -4.36 8.67 11.25
C THR A 221 -5.54 8.07 10.50
N THR A 222 -5.33 7.71 9.22
CA THR A 222 -6.35 7.05 8.40
C THR A 222 -6.85 5.76 9.04
N ALA A 223 -5.95 4.95 9.58
CA ALA A 223 -6.30 3.70 10.24
C ALA A 223 -7.14 3.93 11.51
N LYS A 224 -6.79 4.93 12.30
CA LYS A 224 -7.54 5.29 13.50
C LYS A 224 -8.94 5.80 13.19
N GLU A 225 -9.07 6.67 12.20
CA GLU A 225 -10.35 7.25 11.78
C GLU A 225 -11.33 6.21 11.21
N ASN A 226 -10.79 5.18 10.53
CA ASN A 226 -11.61 4.13 9.89
C ASN A 226 -11.68 2.83 10.70
N GLY A 227 -11.04 2.74 11.86
CA GLY A 227 -11.04 1.54 12.69
C GLY A 227 -10.25 0.38 12.08
N TYR A 228 -9.23 0.67 11.24
CA TYR A 228 -8.37 -0.38 10.68
C TYR A 228 -7.39 -0.90 11.74
N VAL A 229 -7.07 -2.19 11.64
CA VAL A 229 -6.26 -2.88 12.63
C VAL A 229 -4.89 -3.27 12.08
N LYS A 230 -3.90 -3.31 12.96
CA LYS A 230 -2.59 -3.87 12.67
C LYS A 230 -2.71 -5.37 12.42
N ALA A 231 -2.22 -5.86 11.28
CA ALA A 231 -2.11 -7.28 11.02
C ALA A 231 -0.92 -7.89 11.77
N GLU A 232 -1.12 -9.07 12.35
CA GLU A 232 -0.05 -9.88 12.95
C GLU A 232 0.64 -10.66 11.84
N VAL A 233 1.92 -10.38 11.62
CA VAL A 233 2.75 -11.07 10.63
C VAL A 233 3.38 -12.32 11.26
N LEU A 234 3.36 -13.43 10.52
CA LEU A 234 3.93 -14.72 10.89
C LEU A 234 4.97 -15.15 9.85
N PRO A 235 5.91 -16.05 10.21
CA PRO A 235 6.82 -16.66 9.26
C PRO A 235 6.08 -17.37 8.12
N ALA A 236 6.71 -17.48 6.94
CA ALA A 236 6.09 -18.08 5.75
C ALA A 236 5.73 -19.56 5.97
N GLU A 237 6.55 -20.28 6.73
CA GLU A 237 6.40 -21.71 7.06
C GLU A 237 5.15 -22.05 7.88
N ASP A 238 4.61 -21.09 8.64
CA ASP A 238 3.38 -21.32 9.42
C ASP A 238 2.15 -21.51 8.53
N ASN A 239 2.19 -20.97 7.31
CA ASN A 239 1.14 -21.09 6.29
C ASN A 239 -0.27 -20.76 6.77
N VAL A 240 -0.41 -19.69 7.56
CA VAL A 240 -1.66 -19.20 8.15
C VAL A 240 -2.16 -17.96 7.44
N MET A 241 -3.48 -17.85 7.28
CA MET A 241 -4.18 -16.66 6.85
C MET A 241 -5.54 -16.60 7.55
N GLU A 242 -5.64 -15.79 8.58
CA GLU A 242 -6.84 -15.61 9.38
C GLU A 242 -7.31 -14.17 9.28
N LEU A 243 -8.54 -13.99 8.83
CA LEU A 243 -9.24 -12.71 8.77
C LEU A 243 -10.51 -12.79 9.61
N LYS A 244 -10.67 -11.88 10.54
CA LYS A 244 -11.89 -11.72 11.34
C LYS A 244 -12.51 -10.37 11.04
N GLY A 245 -13.79 -10.37 10.73
CA GLY A 245 -14.55 -9.14 10.49
C GLY A 245 -14.02 -8.32 9.32
N ALA A 246 -13.43 -8.93 8.28
CA ALA A 246 -12.89 -8.23 7.12
C ALA A 246 -13.99 -7.63 6.25
N TYR A 247 -13.79 -6.40 5.77
CA TYR A 247 -14.75 -5.68 4.96
C TYR A 247 -14.08 -4.86 3.85
N HIS A 248 -14.84 -4.53 2.80
CA HIS A 248 -14.33 -3.76 1.68
C HIS A 248 -14.25 -2.26 2.04
N PRO A 249 -13.04 -1.63 2.04
CA PRO A 249 -12.86 -0.27 2.55
C PRO A 249 -13.58 0.82 1.75
N MET A 250 -13.97 0.53 0.50
CA MET A 250 -14.62 1.50 -0.38
C MET A 250 -16.15 1.50 -0.26
N LEU A 251 -16.73 0.59 0.51
CA LEU A 251 -18.18 0.49 0.69
C LEU A 251 -18.63 1.34 1.88
N LYS A 252 -19.72 2.11 1.69
CA LYS A 252 -20.29 2.94 2.77
C LYS A 252 -20.89 2.14 3.92
N LYS A 253 -21.45 0.95 3.62
CA LYS A 253 -22.09 0.03 4.59
C LYS A 253 -21.65 -1.39 4.27
N PRO A 254 -20.37 -1.73 4.53
CA PRO A 254 -19.88 -3.06 4.24
C PRO A 254 -20.46 -4.09 5.21
N VAL A 255 -20.65 -5.32 4.73
CA VAL A 255 -20.90 -6.49 5.57
C VAL A 255 -19.55 -7.17 5.81
N SER A 256 -19.18 -7.30 7.07
CA SER A 256 -17.91 -7.93 7.45
C SER A 256 -18.02 -9.45 7.42
N ASN A 257 -16.92 -10.12 7.07
CA ASN A 257 -16.83 -11.58 6.99
C ASN A 257 -15.54 -12.10 7.60
N ASP A 258 -15.61 -13.36 8.07
CA ASP A 258 -14.48 -14.10 8.60
C ASP A 258 -13.98 -15.10 7.57
N LEU A 259 -12.66 -15.35 7.56
CA LEU A 259 -12.04 -16.38 6.72
C LEU A 259 -10.82 -16.94 7.44
N ILE A 260 -10.72 -18.26 7.50
CA ILE A 260 -9.56 -18.96 8.05
C ILE A 260 -9.03 -19.92 6.99
N ILE A 261 -7.75 -19.76 6.66
CA ILE A 261 -7.02 -20.60 5.73
C ILE A 261 -5.78 -21.14 6.45
N SER A 262 -5.53 -22.42 6.32
CA SER A 262 -4.36 -23.10 6.90
C SER A 262 -3.69 -24.01 5.87
N ALA A 263 -2.62 -24.69 6.26
CA ALA A 263 -1.97 -25.69 5.41
C ALA A 263 -2.89 -26.86 5.04
N GLU A 264 -3.85 -27.19 5.92
CA GLU A 264 -4.83 -28.26 5.69
C GLU A 264 -5.96 -27.84 4.74
N ASN A 265 -6.28 -26.54 4.68
CA ASN A 265 -7.37 -25.96 3.91
C ASN A 265 -6.89 -24.74 3.11
N ASN A 266 -5.92 -24.97 2.23
CA ASN A 266 -5.29 -23.88 1.46
C ASN A 266 -6.06 -23.49 0.18
N ILE A 267 -7.16 -24.15 -0.13
CA ILE A 267 -8.09 -23.76 -1.19
C ILE A 267 -9.41 -23.33 -0.61
N VAL A 268 -9.90 -22.17 -1.06
CA VAL A 268 -11.24 -21.67 -0.77
C VAL A 268 -12.08 -21.76 -2.03
N PHE A 269 -13.14 -22.56 -2.00
CA PHE A 269 -14.10 -22.70 -3.09
C PHE A 269 -15.38 -21.93 -2.76
N LEU A 270 -15.59 -20.81 -3.46
CA LEU A 270 -16.66 -19.84 -3.17
C LEU A 270 -17.80 -19.95 -4.18
N THR A 271 -19.00 -20.23 -3.68
CA THR A 271 -20.22 -20.31 -4.51
C THR A 271 -21.25 -19.24 -4.11
N GLY A 272 -22.29 -19.07 -4.93
CA GLY A 272 -23.36 -18.09 -4.70
C GLY A 272 -23.82 -17.42 -5.99
N ALA A 273 -24.95 -16.73 -5.94
CA ALA A 273 -25.51 -16.00 -7.09
C ALA A 273 -24.56 -14.86 -7.55
N ASN A 274 -24.70 -14.42 -8.81
CA ASN A 274 -23.80 -13.38 -9.38
C ASN A 274 -23.85 -12.05 -8.62
N VAL A 275 -24.99 -11.71 -8.02
CA VAL A 275 -25.18 -10.45 -7.25
C VAL A 275 -24.90 -10.63 -5.75
N ALA A 276 -24.64 -11.86 -5.29
CA ALA A 276 -24.47 -12.17 -3.86
C ALA A 276 -23.23 -11.55 -3.19
N GLY A 277 -22.27 -10.98 -3.98
CA GLY A 277 -21.11 -10.29 -3.45
C GLY A 277 -19.80 -11.08 -3.52
N LYS A 278 -19.73 -12.20 -4.28
CA LYS A 278 -18.51 -13.02 -4.44
C LYS A 278 -17.27 -12.18 -4.80
N SER A 279 -17.34 -11.45 -5.92
CA SER A 279 -16.23 -10.62 -6.39
C SER A 279 -15.85 -9.53 -5.38
N THR A 280 -16.80 -8.96 -4.66
CA THR A 280 -16.56 -7.98 -3.60
C THR A 280 -15.79 -8.60 -2.44
N PHE A 281 -16.18 -9.80 -2.00
CA PHE A 281 -15.45 -10.53 -0.94
C PHE A 281 -14.04 -10.90 -1.37
N MET A 282 -13.86 -11.38 -2.61
CA MET A 282 -12.54 -11.72 -3.16
C MET A 282 -11.63 -10.48 -3.23
N LYS A 283 -12.18 -9.32 -3.63
CA LYS A 283 -11.44 -8.04 -3.57
C LYS A 283 -11.11 -7.65 -2.14
N THR A 284 -12.04 -7.81 -1.20
CA THR A 284 -11.79 -7.55 0.23
C THR A 284 -10.60 -8.37 0.73
N PHE A 285 -10.60 -9.67 0.45
CA PHE A 285 -9.50 -10.57 0.81
C PHE A 285 -8.18 -10.13 0.15
N GLY A 286 -8.18 -9.88 -1.17
CA GLY A 286 -7.00 -9.44 -1.90
C GLY A 286 -6.45 -8.10 -1.40
N ILE A 287 -7.32 -7.12 -1.08
CA ILE A 287 -6.91 -5.82 -0.50
C ILE A 287 -6.29 -6.02 0.89
N ALA A 288 -6.87 -6.87 1.74
CA ALA A 288 -6.32 -7.16 3.06
C ALA A 288 -4.92 -7.78 2.97
N VAL A 289 -4.73 -8.78 2.09
CA VAL A 289 -3.43 -9.40 1.83
C VAL A 289 -2.43 -8.37 1.30
N PHE A 290 -2.83 -7.54 0.35
CA PHE A 290 -1.99 -6.49 -0.21
C PHE A 290 -1.54 -5.50 0.85
N LEU A 291 -2.46 -4.92 1.63
CA LEU A 291 -2.16 -3.94 2.67
C LEU A 291 -1.26 -4.53 3.77
N ALA A 292 -1.50 -5.78 4.17
CA ALA A 292 -0.68 -6.49 5.13
C ALA A 292 0.78 -6.61 4.65
N HIS A 293 1.01 -6.86 3.34
CA HIS A 293 2.35 -6.91 2.74
C HIS A 293 2.95 -5.52 2.49
N VAL A 294 2.14 -4.48 2.34
CA VAL A 294 2.65 -3.09 2.44
C VAL A 294 3.07 -2.77 3.89
N GLY A 295 2.65 -3.56 4.87
CA GLY A 295 2.89 -3.34 6.29
C GLY A 295 1.92 -2.33 6.91
N PHE A 296 0.76 -2.13 6.29
CA PHE A 296 -0.26 -1.17 6.69
C PHE A 296 -1.41 -1.83 7.46
N PRO A 297 -2.12 -1.08 8.31
CA PRO A 297 -3.35 -1.55 8.94
C PRO A 297 -4.41 -1.92 7.90
N VAL A 298 -5.20 -2.95 8.22
CA VAL A 298 -6.16 -3.57 7.31
C VAL A 298 -7.60 -3.31 7.75
N PRO A 299 -8.58 -3.24 6.83
CA PRO A 299 -10.00 -3.06 7.14
C PRO A 299 -10.61 -4.38 7.67
N ALA A 300 -10.34 -4.70 8.92
CA ALA A 300 -10.79 -5.91 9.61
C ALA A 300 -10.89 -5.68 11.12
N GLU A 301 -11.47 -6.60 11.88
CA GLU A 301 -11.40 -6.65 13.34
C GLU A 301 -10.08 -7.27 13.83
N ALA A 302 -9.56 -8.26 13.08
CA ALA A 302 -8.24 -8.86 13.31
C ALA A 302 -7.73 -9.53 12.03
N MET A 303 -6.41 -9.59 11.88
CA MET A 303 -5.75 -10.36 10.83
C MET A 303 -4.46 -10.97 11.35
N ARG A 304 -4.25 -12.28 11.05
CA ARG A 304 -2.97 -12.98 11.22
C ARG A 304 -2.60 -13.59 9.88
N PHE A 305 -1.38 -13.41 9.44
CA PHE A 305 -0.97 -13.89 8.13
C PHE A 305 0.50 -14.30 8.09
N SER A 306 0.77 -15.39 7.41
CA SER A 306 2.12 -15.77 7.03
C SER A 306 2.56 -15.02 5.78
N VAL A 307 3.82 -14.60 5.76
CA VAL A 307 4.42 -13.87 4.62
C VAL A 307 4.24 -14.68 3.34
N ARG A 308 3.87 -13.99 2.26
CA ARG A 308 3.68 -14.55 0.91
C ARG A 308 4.67 -13.95 -0.06
N ASP A 309 4.98 -14.71 -1.11
CA ASP A 309 5.88 -14.26 -2.19
C ASP A 309 5.17 -13.30 -3.16
N GLY A 310 3.84 -13.37 -3.24
CA GLY A 310 3.08 -12.52 -4.15
C GLY A 310 1.58 -12.79 -4.16
N LEU A 311 0.88 -11.94 -4.92
CA LEU A 311 -0.58 -11.96 -5.09
C LEU A 311 -0.94 -11.84 -6.57
N PHE A 312 -1.77 -12.77 -7.07
CA PHE A 312 -2.35 -12.72 -8.40
C PHE A 312 -3.87 -12.78 -8.32
N THR A 313 -4.55 -11.90 -9.05
CA THR A 313 -6.00 -11.94 -9.20
C THR A 313 -6.43 -12.05 -10.66
N THR A 314 -7.60 -12.63 -10.88
CA THR A 314 -8.29 -12.71 -12.15
C THR A 314 -9.77 -12.47 -11.85
N ILE A 315 -10.14 -11.19 -11.62
CA ILE A 315 -11.52 -10.83 -11.25
C ILE A 315 -12.22 -10.14 -12.42
N ASN A 316 -11.55 -9.20 -13.08
CA ASN A 316 -12.08 -8.49 -14.22
C ASN A 316 -11.07 -8.56 -15.38
N LEU A 317 -11.12 -9.63 -16.18
CA LEU A 317 -10.31 -9.68 -17.39
C LEU A 317 -10.93 -8.76 -18.45
N PRO A 318 -10.22 -7.72 -18.93
CA PRO A 318 -10.72 -6.88 -19.98
C PRO A 318 -10.78 -7.67 -21.30
N ASP A 319 -11.85 -7.47 -22.05
CA ASP A 319 -11.97 -7.97 -23.42
C ASP A 319 -10.88 -7.32 -24.30
N ASN A 320 -9.96 -8.12 -24.80
CA ASN A 320 -8.85 -7.65 -25.61
C ASN A 320 -9.19 -7.78 -27.11
N LEU A 321 -10.21 -7.04 -27.55
CA LEU A 321 -10.70 -7.02 -28.94
C LEU A 321 -9.58 -6.73 -29.96
N ASN A 322 -8.56 -5.95 -29.56
CA ASN A 322 -7.44 -5.57 -30.43
C ASN A 322 -6.46 -6.71 -30.75
N ARG A 323 -6.51 -7.85 -30.04
CA ARG A 323 -5.62 -9.00 -30.28
C ARG A 323 -6.32 -10.20 -30.91
N GLY A 324 -7.63 -10.12 -31.20
CA GLY A 324 -8.39 -11.19 -31.84
C GLY A 324 -8.55 -12.47 -30.99
N TYR A 325 -8.27 -12.42 -29.71
CA TYR A 325 -8.42 -13.58 -28.82
C TYR A 325 -9.82 -13.59 -28.18
N SER A 326 -10.42 -14.78 -28.13
CA SER A 326 -11.65 -15.00 -27.36
C SER A 326 -11.38 -14.77 -25.85
N HIS A 327 -12.40 -14.37 -25.10
CA HIS A 327 -12.35 -14.20 -23.63
C HIS A 327 -11.78 -15.46 -22.96
N PHE A 328 -12.24 -16.64 -23.38
CA PHE A 328 -11.75 -17.93 -22.90
C PHE A 328 -10.23 -18.10 -23.07
N TYR A 329 -9.67 -17.74 -24.23
CA TYR A 329 -8.23 -17.86 -24.46
C TYR A 329 -7.42 -16.92 -23.59
N ALA A 330 -7.95 -15.73 -23.28
CA ALA A 330 -7.33 -14.81 -22.32
C ALA A 330 -7.29 -15.39 -20.91
N GLU A 331 -8.39 -16.04 -20.46
CA GLU A 331 -8.45 -16.76 -19.18
C GLU A 331 -7.41 -17.91 -19.11
N VAL A 332 -7.33 -18.73 -20.16
CA VAL A 332 -6.36 -19.84 -20.23
C VAL A 332 -4.90 -19.31 -20.18
N ARG A 333 -4.59 -18.21 -20.87
CA ARG A 333 -3.27 -17.60 -20.81
C ARG A 333 -2.95 -17.06 -19.42
N ARG A 334 -3.93 -16.45 -18.76
CA ARG A 334 -3.80 -15.95 -17.38
C ARG A 334 -3.54 -17.09 -16.41
N LEU A 335 -4.33 -18.17 -16.51
CA LEU A 335 -4.14 -19.38 -15.72
C LEU A 335 -2.74 -19.98 -15.91
N LYS A 336 -2.29 -20.10 -17.19
CA LYS A 336 -0.93 -20.56 -17.49
C LYS A 336 0.14 -19.74 -16.80
N ARG A 337 0.00 -18.40 -16.79
CA ARG A 337 0.93 -17.52 -16.10
C ARG A 337 0.93 -17.76 -14.58
N CYS A 338 -0.25 -17.89 -13.96
CA CYS A 338 -0.37 -18.22 -12.55
C CYS A 338 0.28 -19.57 -12.21
N ALA A 339 0.02 -20.61 -13.01
CA ALA A 339 0.62 -21.92 -12.85
C ALA A 339 2.15 -21.91 -13.00
N GLN A 340 2.69 -21.14 -13.94
CA GLN A 340 4.14 -20.94 -14.06
C GLN A 340 4.73 -20.20 -12.87
N SER A 341 4.01 -19.19 -12.34
CA SER A 341 4.44 -18.44 -11.18
C SER A 341 4.54 -19.30 -9.92
N VAL A 342 3.59 -20.21 -9.69
CA VAL A 342 3.61 -21.12 -8.53
C VAL A 342 4.85 -22.03 -8.52
N ASN A 343 5.36 -22.41 -9.69
CA ASN A 343 6.59 -23.20 -9.78
C ASN A 343 7.85 -22.41 -9.41
N THR A 344 7.80 -21.09 -9.51
CA THR A 344 8.94 -20.20 -9.23
C THR A 344 8.88 -19.64 -7.80
N TRP A 345 7.67 -19.31 -7.34
CA TRP A 345 7.40 -18.73 -6.03
C TRP A 345 6.38 -19.63 -5.30
N PRO A 346 6.81 -20.37 -4.27
CA PRO A 346 5.97 -21.40 -3.66
C PRO A 346 4.82 -20.85 -2.80
N ASN A 347 4.93 -19.62 -2.25
CA ASN A 347 3.98 -19.08 -1.28
C ASN A 347 3.11 -17.97 -1.88
N LEU A 348 2.41 -18.26 -2.98
CA LEU A 348 1.53 -17.28 -3.62
C LEU A 348 0.12 -17.27 -3.02
N VAL A 349 -0.56 -16.13 -3.16
CA VAL A 349 -2.02 -16.03 -3.05
C VAL A 349 -2.58 -15.80 -4.45
N ILE A 350 -3.49 -16.67 -4.89
CA ILE A 350 -4.08 -16.63 -6.22
C ILE A 350 -5.60 -16.63 -6.12
N ILE A 351 -6.23 -15.65 -6.75
CA ILE A 351 -7.68 -15.42 -6.70
C ILE A 351 -8.24 -15.50 -8.12
N PHE A 352 -9.18 -16.43 -8.34
CA PHE A 352 -9.89 -16.58 -9.61
C PHE A 352 -11.39 -16.36 -9.40
N ASP A 353 -11.95 -15.38 -10.09
CA ASP A 353 -13.39 -15.14 -10.11
C ASP A 353 -13.98 -15.69 -11.41
N GLU A 354 -14.91 -16.64 -11.27
CA GLU A 354 -15.62 -17.31 -12.37
C GLU A 354 -14.67 -17.92 -13.44
N LEU A 355 -13.85 -18.92 -13.04
CA LEU A 355 -12.98 -19.64 -13.99
C LEU A 355 -13.78 -20.18 -15.19
N PHE A 356 -13.24 -19.96 -16.40
CA PHE A 356 -13.73 -20.49 -17.67
C PHE A 356 -15.14 -20.01 -18.07
N ARG A 357 -15.45 -18.76 -17.77
CA ARG A 357 -16.75 -18.14 -18.15
C ARG A 357 -16.97 -18.07 -19.65
N GLY A 358 -15.89 -18.03 -20.46
CA GLY A 358 -15.93 -17.80 -21.91
C GLY A 358 -16.15 -19.06 -22.76
N THR A 359 -16.50 -20.24 -22.17
CA THR A 359 -16.72 -21.50 -22.92
C THR A 359 -18.08 -22.14 -22.61
N ASN A 360 -18.36 -23.31 -23.21
CA ASN A 360 -19.59 -24.04 -22.90
C ASN A 360 -19.55 -24.62 -21.46
N VAL A 361 -20.72 -24.88 -20.88
CA VAL A 361 -20.88 -25.27 -19.48
C VAL A 361 -20.12 -26.56 -19.14
N LYS A 362 -20.08 -27.52 -20.05
CA LYS A 362 -19.41 -28.80 -19.82
C LYS A 362 -17.90 -28.64 -19.76
N ASP A 363 -17.32 -27.92 -20.74
CA ASP A 363 -15.87 -27.68 -20.75
C ASP A 363 -15.46 -26.80 -19.55
N ALA A 364 -16.28 -25.84 -19.15
CA ALA A 364 -16.05 -25.01 -17.97
C ALA A 364 -16.04 -25.86 -16.68
N PHE A 365 -16.99 -26.79 -16.56
CA PHE A 365 -17.07 -27.75 -15.46
C PHE A 365 -15.81 -28.64 -15.40
N ASP A 366 -15.51 -29.34 -16.50
CA ASP A 366 -14.38 -30.27 -16.57
C ASP A 366 -13.05 -29.56 -16.29
N ALA A 367 -12.87 -28.35 -16.85
CA ALA A 367 -11.67 -27.54 -16.65
C ALA A 367 -11.57 -27.01 -15.19
N THR A 368 -12.69 -26.58 -14.59
CA THR A 368 -12.70 -26.10 -13.20
C THR A 368 -12.32 -27.21 -12.23
N VAL A 369 -12.86 -28.42 -12.41
CA VAL A 369 -12.54 -29.59 -11.59
C VAL A 369 -11.06 -29.95 -11.75
N ALA A 370 -10.57 -30.13 -13.00
CA ALA A 370 -9.20 -30.53 -13.25
C ALA A 370 -8.16 -29.54 -12.74
N VAL A 371 -8.39 -28.23 -12.93
CA VAL A 371 -7.48 -27.18 -12.47
C VAL A 371 -7.48 -27.04 -10.94
N THR A 372 -8.64 -27.11 -10.31
CA THR A 372 -8.74 -27.03 -8.85
C THR A 372 -8.10 -28.24 -8.19
N GLU A 373 -8.31 -29.43 -8.75
CA GLU A 373 -7.66 -30.67 -8.30
C GLU A 373 -6.15 -30.56 -8.43
N ALA A 374 -5.63 -30.09 -9.57
CA ALA A 374 -4.19 -29.89 -9.75
C ALA A 374 -3.60 -28.89 -8.74
N PHE A 375 -4.29 -27.78 -8.45
CA PHE A 375 -3.88 -26.84 -7.41
C PHE A 375 -3.94 -27.44 -5.99
N SER A 376 -4.80 -28.42 -5.75
CA SER A 376 -4.91 -29.05 -4.44
C SER A 376 -3.64 -29.79 -4.00
N HIS A 377 -2.77 -30.13 -4.93
CA HIS A 377 -1.46 -30.72 -4.64
C HIS A 377 -0.41 -29.72 -4.19
N ILE A 378 -0.65 -28.40 -4.37
CA ILE A 378 0.28 -27.33 -4.03
C ILE A 378 -0.13 -26.74 -2.67
N LYS A 379 0.48 -27.26 -1.60
CA LYS A 379 0.06 -26.94 -0.22
C LYS A 379 0.58 -25.59 0.32
N SER A 380 1.65 -25.05 -0.26
CA SER A 380 2.29 -23.82 0.22
C SER A 380 1.59 -22.56 -0.25
N SER A 381 0.91 -22.59 -1.41
CA SER A 381 0.15 -21.45 -1.96
C SER A 381 -1.31 -21.50 -1.52
N ILE A 382 -1.94 -20.34 -1.49
CA ILE A 382 -3.37 -20.15 -1.20
C ILE A 382 -4.10 -19.92 -2.51
N PHE A 383 -5.21 -20.62 -2.72
CA PHE A 383 -6.08 -20.44 -3.88
C PHE A 383 -7.50 -20.08 -3.42
N MET A 384 -8.06 -19.03 -3.99
CA MET A 384 -9.48 -18.68 -3.84
C MET A 384 -10.13 -18.73 -5.20
N ILE A 385 -11.09 -19.64 -5.38
CA ILE A 385 -11.73 -19.92 -6.66
C ILE A 385 -13.22 -19.72 -6.49
N SER A 386 -13.82 -18.81 -7.27
CA SER A 386 -15.27 -18.71 -7.35
C SER A 386 -15.82 -19.33 -8.62
N THR A 387 -17.00 -19.89 -8.53
CA THR A 387 -17.74 -20.41 -9.68
C THR A 387 -19.24 -20.38 -9.41
N HIS A 388 -20.01 -20.34 -10.48
CA HIS A 388 -21.46 -20.57 -10.48
C HIS A 388 -21.82 -22.02 -10.83
N ILE A 389 -20.82 -22.87 -11.15
CA ILE A 389 -20.99 -24.30 -11.45
C ILE A 389 -20.91 -25.07 -10.14
N ILE A 390 -22.05 -25.24 -9.49
CA ILE A 390 -22.18 -25.85 -8.16
C ILE A 390 -21.71 -27.32 -8.18
N GLU A 391 -22.02 -28.01 -9.25
CA GLU A 391 -21.70 -29.43 -9.47
C GLU A 391 -20.18 -29.69 -9.38
N ALA A 392 -19.34 -28.75 -9.81
CA ALA A 392 -17.88 -28.88 -9.70
C ALA A 392 -17.43 -29.02 -8.23
N GLY A 393 -18.06 -28.30 -7.31
CA GLY A 393 -17.77 -28.39 -5.89
C GLY A 393 -18.13 -29.74 -5.30
N GLU A 394 -19.22 -30.36 -5.74
CA GLU A 394 -19.64 -31.69 -5.25
C GLU A 394 -18.69 -32.81 -5.72
N ASP A 395 -18.11 -32.69 -6.91
CA ASP A 395 -17.11 -33.64 -7.37
C ASP A 395 -15.75 -33.43 -6.70
N LEU A 396 -15.34 -32.18 -6.52
CA LEU A 396 -14.10 -31.82 -5.79
C LEU A 396 -14.13 -32.30 -4.33
N LYS A 397 -15.27 -32.35 -3.65
CA LYS A 397 -15.40 -32.93 -2.30
C LYS A 397 -14.97 -34.41 -2.23
N LYS A 398 -15.13 -35.14 -3.32
CA LYS A 398 -14.77 -36.55 -3.39
C LYS A 398 -13.28 -36.74 -3.68
N MET A 399 -12.65 -35.76 -4.31
CA MET A 399 -11.28 -35.85 -4.84
C MET A 399 -10.25 -35.15 -3.94
N CYS A 400 -10.64 -34.05 -3.29
CA CYS A 400 -9.72 -33.16 -2.56
C CYS A 400 -10.14 -33.02 -1.10
N SER A 401 -9.17 -33.11 -0.17
CA SER A 401 -9.42 -32.99 1.28
C SER A 401 -9.06 -31.61 1.87
N ASN A 402 -8.42 -30.74 1.08
CA ASN A 402 -7.87 -29.44 1.53
C ASN A 402 -8.62 -28.24 0.95
N ILE A 403 -9.93 -28.40 0.70
CA ILE A 403 -10.79 -27.34 0.19
C ILE A 403 -11.80 -26.93 1.26
N GLU A 404 -11.79 -25.67 1.62
CA GLU A 404 -12.86 -25.05 2.41
C GLU A 404 -13.95 -24.56 1.45
N TYR A 405 -15.15 -25.10 1.61
CA TYR A 405 -16.31 -24.71 0.82
C TYR A 405 -17.10 -23.64 1.56
N ILE A 406 -17.27 -22.50 0.93
CA ILE A 406 -18.07 -21.38 1.46
C ILE A 406 -19.00 -20.82 0.40
N TYR A 407 -20.09 -20.22 0.83
CA TYR A 407 -21.01 -19.58 -0.09
C TYR A 407 -21.65 -18.32 0.50
N LEU A 408 -22.25 -17.51 -0.37
CA LEU A 408 -23.01 -16.33 -0.01
C LEU A 408 -24.51 -16.62 -0.28
N PRO A 409 -25.34 -16.84 0.78
CA PRO A 409 -26.72 -17.22 0.62
C PRO A 409 -27.59 -16.10 0.07
N THR A 410 -28.60 -16.50 -0.70
CA THR A 410 -29.71 -15.66 -1.13
C THR A 410 -30.96 -16.09 -0.40
N ILE A 411 -31.56 -15.21 0.39
CA ILE A 411 -32.81 -15.47 1.12
C ILE A 411 -33.96 -14.95 0.28
N MET A 412 -35.02 -15.74 0.11
CA MET A 412 -36.21 -15.32 -0.58
C MET A 412 -37.22 -14.68 0.40
N GLU A 413 -37.49 -13.40 0.25
CA GLU A 413 -38.60 -12.72 0.95
C GLU A 413 -39.81 -12.65 0.02
N GLY A 414 -40.65 -13.68 0.08
CA GLY A 414 -41.69 -13.90 -0.92
C GLY A 414 -41.09 -14.24 -2.28
N SER A 415 -41.30 -13.40 -3.29
CA SER A 415 -40.73 -13.55 -4.63
C SER A 415 -39.46 -12.73 -4.86
N VAL A 416 -39.00 -11.90 -3.87
CA VAL A 416 -37.86 -11.00 -4.02
C VAL A 416 -36.61 -11.64 -3.40
N PRO A 417 -35.48 -11.76 -4.14
CA PRO A 417 -34.25 -12.23 -3.58
C PRO A 417 -33.61 -11.14 -2.71
N ARG A 418 -33.20 -11.50 -1.50
CA ARG A 418 -32.39 -10.68 -0.59
C ARG A 418 -31.03 -11.29 -0.40
N TYR A 419 -30.00 -10.53 -0.66
CA TYR A 419 -28.62 -10.94 -0.52
C TYR A 419 -28.12 -10.59 0.88
N THR A 420 -27.60 -11.58 1.61
CA THR A 420 -27.12 -11.39 2.98
C THR A 420 -25.73 -10.77 3.01
N TYR A 421 -24.92 -10.97 1.97
CA TYR A 421 -23.48 -10.64 1.88
C TYR A 421 -22.66 -11.27 3.02
N LYS A 422 -23.21 -12.25 3.74
CA LYS A 422 -22.54 -12.97 4.84
C LYS A 422 -22.17 -14.36 4.38
N LEU A 423 -20.91 -14.74 4.63
CA LEU A 423 -20.39 -16.07 4.28
C LEU A 423 -20.97 -17.14 5.19
N GLU A 424 -21.30 -18.29 4.59
CA GLU A 424 -21.67 -19.52 5.26
C GLU A 424 -20.82 -20.69 4.74
N LYS A 425 -20.66 -21.72 5.59
CA LYS A 425 -19.93 -22.95 5.20
C LYS A 425 -20.80 -23.87 4.35
N GLY A 426 -20.20 -24.38 3.27
CA GLY A 426 -20.84 -25.32 2.36
C GLY A 426 -20.87 -24.84 0.91
N ILE A 427 -21.73 -25.46 0.11
CA ILE A 427 -21.98 -25.13 -1.30
C ILE A 427 -23.42 -24.66 -1.40
N THR A 428 -23.68 -23.55 -2.09
CA THR A 428 -25.06 -23.06 -2.27
C THR A 428 -25.89 -24.04 -3.11
N ALA A 429 -27.16 -24.16 -2.74
CA ALA A 429 -28.18 -24.85 -3.57
C ALA A 429 -29.00 -23.86 -4.42
N ASP A 430 -28.68 -22.58 -4.38
CA ASP A 430 -29.47 -21.49 -4.94
C ASP A 430 -29.52 -21.51 -6.47
N ARG A 431 -30.72 -21.62 -7.05
CA ARG A 431 -31.01 -21.57 -8.50
C ARG A 431 -32.08 -20.53 -8.79
N HIS A 432 -31.79 -19.26 -8.46
CA HIS A 432 -32.82 -18.20 -8.47
C HIS A 432 -32.94 -17.43 -9.79
N GLY A 433 -32.12 -17.71 -10.82
CA GLY A 433 -32.14 -16.96 -12.08
C GLY A 433 -33.51 -16.90 -12.75
N MET A 434 -34.23 -18.04 -12.80
CA MET A 434 -35.58 -18.10 -13.39
C MET A 434 -36.64 -17.35 -12.56
N ILE A 435 -36.42 -17.22 -11.25
CA ILE A 435 -37.34 -16.47 -10.37
C ILE A 435 -37.25 -14.98 -10.71
N ILE A 436 -36.03 -14.45 -10.90
CA ILE A 436 -35.82 -13.06 -11.30
C ILE A 436 -36.47 -12.77 -12.65
N ILE A 437 -36.31 -13.64 -13.65
CA ILE A 437 -36.95 -13.49 -14.98
C ILE A 437 -38.47 -13.44 -14.86
N ARG A 438 -39.08 -14.26 -13.98
CA ARG A 438 -40.49 -14.25 -13.72
C ARG A 438 -40.95 -12.98 -13.00
N ASN A 439 -40.19 -12.54 -11.99
CA ASN A 439 -40.52 -11.34 -11.22
C ASN A 439 -40.51 -10.07 -12.07
N GLU A 440 -39.58 -9.99 -13.03
CA GLU A 440 -39.52 -8.90 -14.02
C GLU A 440 -40.66 -8.96 -15.06
N GLY A 441 -41.52 -10.00 -15.01
CA GLY A 441 -42.64 -10.15 -15.93
C GLY A 441 -42.27 -10.37 -17.40
N ILE A 442 -40.99 -10.70 -17.68
CA ILE A 442 -40.48 -10.84 -19.05
C ILE A 442 -41.28 -11.89 -19.84
N LEU A 443 -41.59 -13.03 -19.20
CA LEU A 443 -42.35 -14.10 -19.83
C LEU A 443 -43.80 -13.70 -20.16
N ASP A 444 -44.37 -12.80 -19.39
CA ASP A 444 -45.74 -12.31 -19.58
C ASP A 444 -45.77 -11.22 -20.66
N ILE A 445 -44.72 -10.41 -20.78
CA ILE A 445 -44.55 -9.43 -21.86
C ILE A 445 -44.42 -10.15 -23.20
N LEU A 446 -43.70 -11.28 -23.26
CA LEU A 446 -43.46 -12.04 -24.50
C LEU A 446 -44.64 -12.94 -24.92
N LYS A 447 -45.61 -13.16 -24.05
CA LYS A 447 -46.83 -13.91 -24.37
C LYS A 447 -47.94 -13.07 -25.04
N LYS A 448 -47.74 -11.75 -25.17
CA LYS A 448 -48.60 -10.84 -25.92
C LYS A 448 -48.17 -10.80 -27.39
#